data_090955ee52227fdf642822c684ecb15e
#
_entry.id   090955ee52227fdf642822c684ecb15e
#
_cell.length_a   1.000
_cell.length_b   1.000
_cell.length_c   1.000
_cell.angle_alpha   90.00
_cell.angle_beta   90.00
_cell.angle_gamma   90.00
#
_symmetry.space_group_name_H-M   'P 1'
#
loop_
_entity.id
_entity.type
_entity.pdbx_description
1 polymer ?
#
loop_
_entity_poly.entity_id
_entity_poly.type
_entity_poly.pdbx_seq_one_letter_code
_entity_poly.pdbx_strand_id
1 'polypeptide(L)'
;MFQTTRRRLAIWYTAVTAVLLLVFATGFYFYVRNTLIDRIDDTLNHVVEVVERTLVIEPLTSPTTGAKTKSQVNIQASFRDSTDAVEDDHIDLEWFSPTGELLWSTLSEPLNIPIYANRTGETVWVINNKLQSENYSLRQVTQRVEIGRQVLGYLRVSHPWFEVTKPIHQLIIDLILGASLTLICVAAIGWLLSGLAMKPVRESYGRLKQFTADASHELRNPIATIQTNVQVALAEPDIEPQQHQQLQVIERLTRRLGRLVDDLLFLARQDSGIVQQQWVDVPLDALLIELIEEQLAIATTQNLSLSLEIVDRPNTEDNFTVLGDWDQLARLFTNLVSNCVQYTPSGGKIVVELQLAAKSKRTSPMLNPALQVKITDTGIGISPEALPHIFDRFYRADPARTHRSAAGSGLGLAIAKAIVENHGGQIHIDSQLDRGTAITVTLPARKS
;
A
#
# COMPACT_ATOMS: atom_id res chain seq x y z
N MET A 1 -11.73 -10.47 3.42
CA MET A 1 -10.28 -10.47 3.65
C MET A 1 -9.48 -11.10 2.50
N PHE A 2 -9.66 -12.36 2.12
CA PHE A 2 -8.86 -13.06 1.08
C PHE A 2 -8.95 -12.45 -0.33
N GLN A 3 -10.11 -11.96 -0.76
CA GLN A 3 -10.24 -11.30 -2.07
C GLN A 3 -9.49 -9.97 -2.13
N THR A 4 -9.45 -9.23 -1.02
CA THR A 4 -8.73 -7.96 -0.91
C THR A 4 -7.21 -8.18 -0.98
N THR A 5 -6.69 -9.21 -0.31
CA THR A 5 -5.27 -9.58 -0.34
C THR A 5 -4.85 -10.06 -1.73
N ARG A 6 -5.67 -10.89 -2.39
CA ARG A 6 -5.47 -11.34 -3.77
C ARG A 6 -5.36 -10.16 -4.75
N ARG A 7 -6.29 -9.20 -4.65
CA ARG A 7 -6.30 -7.99 -5.48
C ARG A 7 -5.07 -7.11 -5.23
N ARG A 8 -4.69 -6.92 -3.96
CA ARG A 8 -3.51 -6.13 -3.59
C ARG A 8 -2.23 -6.74 -4.16
N LEU A 9 -2.02 -8.03 -4.02
CA LEU A 9 -0.84 -8.71 -4.56
C LEU A 9 -0.76 -8.58 -6.09
N ALA A 10 -1.86 -8.85 -6.81
CA ALA A 10 -1.89 -8.70 -8.26
C ALA A 10 -1.56 -7.26 -8.69
N ILE A 11 -2.13 -6.25 -8.04
CA ILE A 11 -1.85 -4.83 -8.32
C ILE A 11 -0.37 -4.49 -8.06
N TRP A 12 0.20 -4.94 -6.94
CA TRP A 12 1.60 -4.66 -6.63
C TRP A 12 2.57 -5.26 -7.65
N TYR A 13 2.38 -6.53 -8.03
CA TYR A 13 3.21 -7.16 -9.06
C TYR A 13 3.09 -6.45 -10.41
N THR A 14 1.87 -6.11 -10.83
CA THR A 14 1.65 -5.37 -12.08
C THR A 14 2.28 -3.99 -12.04
N ALA A 15 2.17 -3.27 -10.92
CA ALA A 15 2.76 -1.93 -10.75
C ALA A 15 4.30 -1.97 -10.81
N VAL A 16 4.93 -2.91 -10.10
CA VAL A 16 6.40 -3.07 -10.15
C VAL A 16 6.86 -3.42 -11.56
N THR A 17 6.17 -4.34 -12.24
CA THR A 17 6.50 -4.70 -13.62
C THR A 17 6.32 -3.52 -14.58
N ALA A 18 5.28 -2.70 -14.40
CA ALA A 18 5.06 -1.50 -15.21
C ALA A 18 6.20 -0.49 -15.08
N VAL A 19 6.69 -0.26 -13.85
CA VAL A 19 7.83 0.63 -13.61
C VAL A 19 9.10 0.09 -14.27
N LEU A 20 9.39 -1.21 -14.13
CA LEU A 20 10.56 -1.83 -14.76
C LEU A 20 10.50 -1.75 -16.29
N LEU A 21 9.33 -2.03 -16.89
CA LEU A 21 9.15 -1.91 -18.34
C LEU A 21 9.31 -0.47 -18.83
N LEU A 22 8.83 0.52 -18.08
CA LEU A 22 8.97 1.93 -18.42
C LEU A 22 10.44 2.36 -18.39
N VAL A 23 11.20 1.96 -17.37
CA VAL A 23 12.64 2.23 -17.28
C VAL A 23 13.39 1.57 -18.45
N PHE A 24 13.09 0.30 -18.73
CA PHE A 24 13.70 -0.42 -19.85
C PHE A 24 13.36 0.24 -21.20
N ALA A 25 12.09 0.53 -21.46
CA ALA A 25 11.65 1.14 -22.71
C ALA A 25 12.29 2.52 -22.91
N THR A 26 12.40 3.32 -21.84
CA THR A 26 13.05 4.63 -21.88
C THR A 26 14.54 4.51 -22.19
N GLY A 27 15.25 3.60 -21.54
CA GLY A 27 16.66 3.36 -21.80
C GLY A 27 16.90 2.85 -23.21
N PHE A 28 16.08 1.91 -23.67
CA PHE A 28 16.17 1.35 -25.03
C PHE A 28 15.86 2.39 -26.12
N TYR A 29 14.84 3.25 -25.88
CA TYR A 29 14.55 4.37 -26.77
C TYR A 29 15.74 5.32 -26.93
N PHE A 30 16.37 5.74 -25.84
CA PHE A 30 17.55 6.62 -25.91
C PHE A 30 18.73 5.95 -26.57
N TYR A 31 18.95 4.66 -26.29
CA TYR A 31 20.02 3.89 -26.93
C TYR A 31 19.85 3.84 -28.45
N VAL A 32 18.68 3.44 -28.93
CA VAL A 32 18.42 3.35 -30.39
C VAL A 32 18.47 4.71 -31.06
N ARG A 33 17.87 5.73 -30.42
CA ARG A 33 17.89 7.11 -30.94
C ARG A 33 19.32 7.63 -31.11
N ASN A 34 20.15 7.48 -30.11
CA ASN A 34 21.55 7.97 -30.17
C ASN A 34 22.34 7.16 -31.22
N THR A 35 22.18 5.85 -31.27
CA THR A 35 22.84 5.01 -32.27
C THR A 35 22.46 5.41 -33.69
N LEU A 36 21.19 5.74 -33.96
CA LEU A 36 20.76 6.22 -35.29
C LEU A 36 21.36 7.58 -35.64
N ILE A 37 21.42 8.49 -34.65
CA ILE A 37 22.05 9.82 -34.83
C ILE A 37 23.53 9.67 -35.14
N ASP A 38 24.27 8.90 -34.34
CA ASP A 38 25.70 8.66 -34.51
C ASP A 38 25.99 8.04 -35.89
N ARG A 39 25.16 7.10 -36.32
CA ARG A 39 25.30 6.48 -37.63
C ARG A 39 25.14 7.48 -38.80
N ILE A 40 24.17 8.40 -38.69
CA ILE A 40 23.99 9.45 -39.71
C ILE A 40 25.17 10.41 -39.67
N ASP A 41 25.63 10.83 -38.51
CA ASP A 41 26.78 11.72 -38.40
C ASP A 41 28.06 11.10 -38.98
N ASP A 42 28.28 9.80 -38.76
CA ASP A 42 29.38 9.03 -39.34
C ASP A 42 29.26 8.98 -40.85
N THR A 43 28.06 8.75 -41.39
CA THR A 43 27.80 8.74 -42.85
C THR A 43 28.08 10.11 -43.47
N LEU A 44 27.57 11.19 -42.87
CA LEU A 44 27.79 12.54 -43.34
C LEU A 44 29.28 12.90 -43.31
N ASN A 45 30.00 12.57 -42.24
CA ASN A 45 31.45 12.82 -42.18
C ASN A 45 32.22 12.00 -43.19
N HIS A 46 31.82 10.75 -43.46
CA HIS A 46 32.44 9.93 -44.51
C HIS A 46 32.26 10.55 -45.90
N VAL A 47 31.04 11.02 -46.22
CA VAL A 47 30.77 11.71 -47.48
C VAL A 47 31.61 12.99 -47.63
N VAL A 48 31.71 13.78 -46.56
CA VAL A 48 32.58 14.97 -46.53
C VAL A 48 34.02 14.59 -46.86
N GLU A 49 34.55 13.53 -46.26
CA GLU A 49 35.93 13.08 -46.49
C GLU A 49 36.15 12.59 -47.95
N VAL A 50 35.18 11.85 -48.47
CA VAL A 50 35.22 11.38 -49.87
C VAL A 50 35.23 12.57 -50.84
N VAL A 51 34.29 13.52 -50.67
CA VAL A 51 34.19 14.71 -51.50
C VAL A 51 35.45 15.56 -51.41
N GLU A 52 35.98 15.79 -50.18
CA GLU A 52 37.23 16.58 -49.98
C GLU A 52 38.42 15.98 -50.76
N ARG A 53 38.52 14.65 -50.81
CA ARG A 53 39.58 13.93 -51.58
C ARG A 53 39.39 14.00 -53.10
N THR A 54 38.18 14.18 -53.59
CA THR A 54 37.87 14.20 -55.03
C THR A 54 37.87 15.63 -55.59
N LEU A 55 38.04 16.67 -54.77
CA LEU A 55 38.07 18.04 -55.22
C LEU A 55 39.22 18.32 -56.19
N VAL A 56 38.90 18.86 -57.37
CA VAL A 56 39.87 19.30 -58.35
C VAL A 56 40.24 20.75 -58.08
N ILE A 57 41.54 20.96 -57.75
CA ILE A 57 42.04 22.27 -57.34
C ILE A 57 42.92 22.85 -58.45
N GLU A 58 42.56 24.03 -58.95
CA GLU A 58 43.27 24.74 -59.97
C GLU A 58 43.94 25.98 -59.43
N PRO A 59 45.21 26.29 -59.84
CA PRO A 59 45.86 27.50 -59.50
C PRO A 59 45.29 28.68 -60.30
N LEU A 60 44.83 29.74 -59.65
CA LEU A 60 44.48 30.99 -60.30
C LEU A 60 45.80 31.71 -60.70
N THR A 61 46.09 31.72 -62.00
CA THR A 61 47.19 32.52 -62.56
C THR A 61 46.73 33.96 -62.77
N SER A 62 47.28 34.89 -62.05
CA SER A 62 47.03 36.33 -62.27
C SER A 62 47.68 36.74 -63.58
N PRO A 63 46.93 37.33 -64.53
CA PRO A 63 47.48 37.64 -65.87
C PRO A 63 48.54 38.75 -65.85
N THR A 64 48.76 39.48 -64.73
CA THR A 64 49.64 40.65 -64.67
C THR A 64 50.96 40.41 -63.94
N THR A 65 51.17 39.35 -63.21
CA THR A 65 52.43 39.20 -62.39
C THR A 65 53.02 37.77 -62.39
N GLY A 66 52.48 36.78 -63.07
CA GLY A 66 53.07 35.43 -63.14
C GLY A 66 53.25 34.66 -61.79
N ALA A 67 52.82 35.23 -60.72
CA ALA A 67 52.93 34.63 -59.39
C ALA A 67 51.68 33.79 -59.07
N LYS A 68 51.82 32.54 -58.64
CA LYS A 68 50.77 31.66 -58.12
C LYS A 68 50.25 32.24 -56.84
N THR A 69 49.12 33.01 -56.91
CA THR A 69 48.69 33.78 -55.75
C THR A 69 47.49 33.19 -55.02
N LYS A 70 46.63 32.36 -55.64
CA LYS A 70 45.48 31.73 -55.02
C LYS A 70 45.12 30.42 -55.69
N SER A 71 44.59 29.47 -54.94
CA SER A 71 43.99 28.22 -55.49
C SER A 71 42.48 28.33 -55.41
N GLN A 72 41.77 27.74 -56.40
CA GLN A 72 40.31 27.69 -56.45
C GLN A 72 39.86 26.24 -56.79
N VAL A 73 38.69 25.86 -56.29
CA VAL A 73 38.09 24.58 -56.64
C VAL A 73 37.38 24.71 -57.98
N ASN A 74 37.73 23.79 -58.94
CA ASN A 74 36.97 23.66 -60.18
C ASN A 74 35.67 22.92 -59.94
N ILE A 75 34.56 23.62 -59.85
CA ILE A 75 33.26 23.09 -59.45
C ILE A 75 32.77 22.06 -60.49
N GLN A 76 32.91 22.40 -61.80
CA GLN A 76 32.42 21.46 -62.86
C GLN A 76 33.20 20.15 -62.91
N ALA A 77 34.50 20.20 -62.63
CA ALA A 77 35.32 18.99 -62.62
C ALA A 77 35.17 18.18 -61.33
N SER A 78 34.98 18.90 -60.21
CA SER A 78 34.88 18.24 -58.83
C SER A 78 33.55 17.55 -58.61
N PHE A 79 32.47 18.07 -59.17
CA PHE A 79 31.12 17.58 -58.88
C PHE A 79 30.40 16.94 -60.08
N ARG A 80 31.13 16.61 -61.16
CA ARG A 80 30.58 16.08 -62.42
C ARG A 80 29.90 14.71 -62.24
N ASP A 81 30.47 13.81 -61.43
CA ASP A 81 29.97 12.45 -61.22
C ASP A 81 29.19 12.31 -59.90
N SER A 82 29.05 13.39 -59.12
CA SER A 82 28.39 13.34 -57.79
C SER A 82 26.87 13.33 -57.85
N THR A 83 26.28 13.67 -58.99
CA THR A 83 24.81 13.73 -59.15
C THR A 83 24.15 12.37 -59.14
N ASP A 84 24.76 11.34 -59.75
CA ASP A 84 24.17 10.01 -59.83
C ASP A 84 24.33 9.17 -58.54
N ALA A 85 25.42 9.39 -57.79
CA ALA A 85 25.70 8.67 -56.55
C ALA A 85 24.92 9.21 -55.33
N VAL A 86 24.40 10.42 -55.41
CA VAL A 86 23.71 11.14 -54.36
C VAL A 86 22.19 10.87 -54.38
N GLU A 87 21.63 10.47 -55.53
CA GLU A 87 20.19 10.28 -55.71
C GLU A 87 19.65 9.02 -54.93
N ASP A 88 20.49 7.98 -54.75
CA ASP A 88 20.10 6.75 -54.09
C ASP A 88 20.11 6.83 -52.57
N ASP A 89 21.00 7.68 -51.96
CA ASP A 89 21.21 7.76 -50.52
C ASP A 89 20.53 8.97 -49.82
N HIS A 90 19.74 9.76 -50.54
CA HIS A 90 19.08 10.99 -50.03
C HIS A 90 20.02 11.96 -49.36
N ILE A 91 21.29 12.03 -49.79
CA ILE A 91 22.30 12.95 -49.25
C ILE A 91 22.41 14.14 -50.17
N ASP A 92 22.23 15.33 -49.61
CA ASP A 92 22.37 16.57 -50.36
C ASP A 92 23.71 17.25 -50.08
N LEU A 93 24.32 17.77 -51.14
CA LEU A 93 25.62 18.45 -51.13
C LEU A 93 25.44 19.90 -51.56
N GLU A 94 26.06 20.80 -50.85
CA GLU A 94 26.16 22.21 -51.20
C GLU A 94 27.61 22.73 -51.04
N TRP A 95 28.10 23.43 -52.05
CA TRP A 95 29.41 24.04 -52.03
C TRP A 95 29.30 25.58 -51.99
N PHE A 96 29.96 26.18 -50.99
CA PHE A 96 29.95 27.62 -50.80
C PHE A 96 31.35 28.23 -51.01
N SER A 97 31.40 29.46 -51.49
CA SER A 97 32.61 30.27 -51.61
C SER A 97 33.23 30.55 -50.23
N PRO A 98 34.48 31.00 -50.17
CA PRO A 98 35.08 31.51 -48.94
C PRO A 98 34.31 32.66 -48.28
N THR A 99 33.49 33.37 -49.04
CA THR A 99 32.64 34.51 -48.59
C THR A 99 31.23 34.03 -48.16
N GLY A 100 30.89 32.75 -48.35
CA GLY A 100 29.60 32.18 -47.97
C GLY A 100 28.53 32.26 -49.05
N GLU A 101 28.90 32.51 -50.32
CA GLU A 101 27.98 32.46 -51.46
C GLU A 101 27.84 31.03 -51.97
N LEU A 102 26.61 30.58 -52.21
CA LEU A 102 26.35 29.27 -52.77
C LEU A 102 26.83 29.22 -54.22
N LEU A 103 27.75 28.30 -54.53
CA LEU A 103 28.32 28.12 -55.87
C LEU A 103 27.76 26.90 -56.57
N TRP A 104 27.37 25.86 -55.84
CA TRP A 104 26.83 24.63 -56.38
C TRP A 104 25.98 23.89 -55.32
N SER A 105 24.94 23.18 -55.77
CA SER A 105 24.05 22.42 -54.91
C SER A 105 23.40 21.25 -55.67
N THR A 106 23.17 20.13 -55.02
CA THR A 106 22.30 19.05 -55.49
C THR A 106 20.83 19.36 -55.29
N LEU A 107 20.52 20.25 -54.32
CA LEU A 107 19.16 20.66 -54.04
C LEU A 107 18.60 21.55 -55.17
N SER A 108 17.36 21.30 -55.53
CA SER A 108 16.63 22.11 -56.51
C SER A 108 16.36 23.56 -56.00
N GLU A 109 16.28 23.76 -54.73
CA GLU A 109 16.16 25.07 -54.05
C GLU A 109 17.20 25.17 -52.94
N PRO A 110 18.02 26.27 -52.91
CA PRO A 110 19.03 26.45 -51.87
C PRO A 110 18.43 26.58 -50.49
N LEU A 111 19.08 25.98 -49.50
CA LEU A 111 18.67 26.11 -48.12
C LEU A 111 19.05 27.50 -47.58
N ASN A 112 18.09 28.26 -47.09
CA ASN A 112 18.36 29.56 -46.46
C ASN A 112 18.81 29.37 -45.00
N ILE A 113 19.97 28.69 -44.81
CA ILE A 113 20.54 28.39 -43.49
C ILE A 113 21.92 29.05 -43.38
N PRO A 114 22.25 29.75 -42.31
CA PRO A 114 23.57 30.30 -42.06
C PRO A 114 24.67 29.26 -42.12
N ILE A 115 25.84 29.60 -42.61
CA ILE A 115 26.98 28.70 -42.71
C ILE A 115 27.82 28.85 -41.45
N TYR A 116 27.85 27.78 -40.66
CA TYR A 116 28.75 27.61 -39.52
C TYR A 116 29.55 26.34 -39.72
N ALA A 117 30.89 26.43 -39.75
CA ALA A 117 31.73 25.23 -39.84
C ALA A 117 31.55 24.39 -38.54
N ASN A 118 30.89 23.24 -38.67
CA ASN A 118 30.63 22.33 -37.57
C ASN A 118 30.75 20.89 -38.06
N ARG A 119 31.70 20.14 -37.48
CA ARG A 119 31.94 18.72 -37.75
C ARG A 119 31.04 17.77 -36.95
N THR A 120 30.44 18.28 -35.88
CA THR A 120 29.61 17.48 -34.97
C THR A 120 28.16 17.55 -35.39
N GLY A 121 27.76 17.23 -36.52
CA GLY A 121 26.39 17.21 -37.01
C GLY A 121 25.37 18.08 -36.23
N GLU A 122 24.60 18.87 -36.90
CA GLU A 122 23.50 19.63 -36.27
C GLU A 122 22.18 19.36 -36.99
N THR A 123 21.09 19.38 -36.19
CA THR A 123 19.74 19.25 -36.75
C THR A 123 19.14 20.63 -36.97
N VAL A 124 18.80 20.95 -38.22
CA VAL A 124 18.23 22.26 -38.59
C VAL A 124 16.81 22.10 -39.12
N TRP A 125 15.98 23.11 -38.84
CA TRP A 125 14.61 23.17 -39.34
C TRP A 125 14.57 24.02 -40.61
N VAL A 126 14.05 23.46 -41.69
CA VAL A 126 13.83 24.19 -42.94
C VAL A 126 12.37 24.61 -42.99
N ILE A 127 12.18 25.94 -42.92
CA ILE A 127 10.87 26.56 -43.06
C ILE A 127 10.67 26.87 -44.56
N ASN A 128 9.78 26.14 -45.20
CA ASN A 128 9.46 26.41 -46.59
C ASN A 128 8.35 27.48 -46.64
N ASN A 129 8.69 28.66 -47.14
CA ASN A 129 7.78 29.81 -47.26
C ASN A 129 6.74 29.68 -48.40
N LYS A 130 6.72 28.58 -49.14
CA LYS A 130 5.74 28.35 -50.20
C LYS A 130 4.53 27.61 -49.63
N LEU A 131 3.33 28.11 -49.88
CA LEU A 131 2.01 27.81 -49.34
C LEU A 131 1.55 26.33 -49.32
N GLN A 132 2.37 25.35 -49.68
CA GLN A 132 1.95 23.91 -49.76
C GLN A 132 3.04 22.88 -49.36
N SER A 133 4.19 23.29 -48.86
CA SER A 133 5.22 22.32 -48.49
C SER A 133 5.43 22.30 -46.97
N GLU A 134 5.37 21.09 -46.38
CA GLU A 134 5.55 20.88 -44.93
C GLU A 134 6.96 21.29 -44.51
N ASN A 135 7.07 21.90 -43.33
CA ASN A 135 8.36 22.13 -42.70
C ASN A 135 9.03 20.77 -42.44
N TYR A 136 10.27 20.65 -42.86
CA TYR A 136 11.06 19.45 -42.62
C TYR A 136 12.37 19.76 -41.91
N SER A 137 12.94 18.78 -41.25
CA SER A 137 14.23 18.89 -40.60
C SER A 137 15.28 18.09 -41.33
N LEU A 138 16.50 18.62 -41.29
CA LEU A 138 17.68 17.99 -41.87
C LEU A 138 18.75 17.83 -40.79
N ARG A 139 19.56 16.80 -40.91
CA ARG A 139 20.82 16.66 -40.19
C ARG A 139 21.92 17.12 -41.14
N GLN A 140 22.77 18.05 -40.71
CA GLN A 140 23.81 18.59 -41.56
C GLN A 140 25.18 18.62 -40.88
N VAL A 141 26.24 18.48 -41.70
CA VAL A 141 27.64 18.72 -41.31
C VAL A 141 28.19 19.76 -42.27
N THR A 142 28.85 20.77 -41.76
CA THR A 142 29.50 21.81 -42.60
C THR A 142 31.01 21.82 -42.34
N GLN A 143 31.76 21.43 -43.37
CA GLN A 143 33.21 21.35 -43.33
C GLN A 143 33.83 22.55 -44.01
N ARG A 144 34.77 23.21 -43.35
CA ARG A 144 35.65 24.21 -43.96
C ARG A 144 36.79 23.49 -44.69
N VAL A 145 36.88 23.70 -46.01
CA VAL A 145 37.94 23.15 -46.84
C VAL A 145 39.04 24.17 -47.05
N GLU A 146 40.27 23.75 -46.77
CA GLU A 146 41.44 24.67 -46.86
C GLU A 146 42.69 23.94 -47.36
N ILE A 147 43.56 24.71 -48.06
CA ILE A 147 44.88 24.24 -48.41
C ILE A 147 45.93 25.16 -47.77
N GLY A 148 46.69 24.61 -46.85
CA GLY A 148 47.66 25.37 -46.10
C GLY A 148 46.96 26.43 -45.22
N ARG A 149 47.11 27.74 -45.55
CA ARG A 149 46.43 28.84 -44.87
C ARG A 149 45.29 29.48 -45.66
N GLN A 150 44.98 28.94 -46.84
CA GLN A 150 43.95 29.50 -47.71
C GLN A 150 42.64 28.67 -47.58
N VAL A 151 41.55 29.35 -47.23
CA VAL A 151 40.21 28.76 -47.28
C VAL A 151 39.76 28.67 -48.72
N LEU A 152 39.39 27.48 -49.19
CA LEU A 152 38.87 27.26 -50.53
C LEU A 152 37.35 27.43 -50.60
N GLY A 153 36.66 27.12 -49.53
CA GLY A 153 35.22 27.18 -49.39
C GLY A 153 34.70 26.36 -48.25
N TYR A 154 33.38 26.16 -48.23
CA TYR A 154 32.68 25.35 -47.26
C TYR A 154 31.87 24.29 -48.01
N LEU A 155 31.98 23.02 -47.55
CA LEU A 155 31.16 21.92 -48.01
C LEU A 155 30.09 21.64 -46.92
N ARG A 156 28.84 21.73 -47.30
CA ARG A 156 27.72 21.29 -46.45
C ARG A 156 27.19 20.00 -47.04
N VAL A 157 27.02 19.01 -46.15
CA VAL A 157 26.40 17.72 -46.46
C VAL A 157 25.20 17.57 -45.56
N SER A 158 24.05 17.33 -46.12
CA SER A 158 22.79 17.23 -45.36
C SER A 158 22.02 15.95 -45.72
N HIS A 159 21.27 15.47 -44.72
CA HIS A 159 20.50 14.25 -44.81
C HIS A 159 19.11 14.46 -44.18
N PRO A 160 18.02 13.96 -44.80
CA PRO A 160 16.67 14.12 -44.28
C PRO A 160 16.50 13.49 -42.90
N TRP A 161 15.93 14.25 -41.96
CA TRP A 161 15.71 13.78 -40.58
C TRP A 161 14.65 12.69 -40.45
N PHE A 162 13.81 12.50 -41.50
CA PHE A 162 12.77 11.47 -41.47
C PHE A 162 13.33 10.05 -41.38
N GLU A 163 14.56 9.82 -41.79
CA GLU A 163 15.24 8.51 -41.65
C GLU A 163 15.55 8.16 -40.19
N VAL A 164 15.62 9.15 -39.32
CA VAL A 164 15.68 8.94 -37.86
C VAL A 164 14.28 8.85 -37.27
N THR A 165 13.37 9.75 -37.67
CA THR A 165 12.06 9.85 -37.04
C THR A 165 11.13 8.68 -37.37
N LYS A 166 11.14 8.15 -38.60
CA LYS A 166 10.30 7.01 -39.00
C LYS A 166 10.60 5.75 -38.17
N PRO A 167 11.86 5.25 -38.10
CA PRO A 167 12.18 4.09 -37.26
C PRO A 167 11.90 4.31 -35.76
N ILE A 168 12.11 5.54 -35.27
CA ILE A 168 11.83 5.87 -33.89
C ILE A 168 10.32 5.81 -33.60
N HIS A 169 9.47 6.34 -34.48
CA HIS A 169 8.02 6.23 -34.32
C HIS A 169 7.55 4.77 -34.30
N GLN A 170 8.08 3.96 -35.19
CA GLN A 170 7.77 2.53 -35.25
C GLN A 170 8.21 1.82 -33.97
N LEU A 171 9.42 2.12 -33.48
CA LEU A 171 9.95 1.60 -32.22
C LEU A 171 9.05 1.97 -31.02
N ILE A 172 8.56 3.21 -30.95
CA ILE A 172 7.66 3.66 -29.88
C ILE A 172 6.36 2.83 -29.89
N ILE A 173 5.78 2.63 -31.07
CA ILE A 173 4.55 1.82 -31.21
C ILE A 173 4.81 0.38 -30.77
N ASP A 174 5.90 -0.23 -31.22
CA ASP A 174 6.27 -1.61 -30.89
C ASP A 174 6.53 -1.76 -29.36
N LEU A 175 7.21 -0.79 -28.73
CA LEU A 175 7.43 -0.77 -27.28
C LEU A 175 6.11 -0.63 -26.50
N ILE A 176 5.19 0.23 -26.96
CA ILE A 176 3.88 0.39 -26.31
C ILE A 176 3.06 -0.89 -26.43
N LEU A 177 3.01 -1.50 -27.60
CA LEU A 177 2.28 -2.76 -27.83
C LEU A 177 2.87 -3.90 -27.01
N GLY A 178 4.20 -4.07 -27.05
CA GLY A 178 4.90 -5.11 -26.30
C GLY A 178 4.75 -4.94 -24.78
N ALA A 179 4.90 -3.71 -24.26
CA ALA A 179 4.71 -3.41 -22.85
C ALA A 179 3.25 -3.66 -22.42
N SER A 180 2.27 -3.24 -23.21
CA SER A 180 0.86 -3.44 -22.93
C SER A 180 0.50 -4.93 -22.87
N LEU A 181 0.95 -5.71 -23.85
CA LEU A 181 0.74 -7.17 -23.87
C LEU A 181 1.38 -7.84 -22.66
N THR A 182 2.61 -7.48 -22.33
CA THR A 182 3.32 -8.02 -21.16
C THR A 182 2.59 -7.70 -19.87
N LEU A 183 2.09 -6.47 -19.69
CA LEU A 183 1.33 -6.08 -18.50
C LEU A 183 0.01 -6.87 -18.36
N ILE A 184 -0.69 -7.10 -19.48
CA ILE A 184 -1.92 -7.91 -19.49
C ILE A 184 -1.60 -9.35 -19.08
N CYS A 185 -0.54 -9.95 -19.64
CA CYS A 185 -0.11 -11.30 -19.29
C CYS A 185 0.29 -11.42 -17.80
N VAL A 186 1.09 -10.48 -17.31
CA VAL A 186 1.51 -10.46 -15.89
C VAL A 186 0.31 -10.30 -14.95
N ALA A 187 -0.65 -9.42 -15.29
CA ALA A 187 -1.87 -9.25 -14.51
C ALA A 187 -2.72 -10.54 -14.48
N ALA A 188 -2.88 -11.21 -15.63
CA ALA A 188 -3.63 -12.46 -15.75
C ALA A 188 -2.97 -13.60 -14.96
N ILE A 189 -1.65 -13.78 -15.12
CA ILE A 189 -0.87 -14.80 -14.42
C ILE A 189 -0.86 -14.51 -12.91
N GLY A 190 -0.64 -13.26 -12.52
CA GLY A 190 -0.66 -12.84 -11.11
C GLY A 190 -2.01 -13.09 -10.45
N TRP A 191 -3.10 -12.84 -11.16
CA TRP A 191 -4.46 -13.16 -10.71
C TRP A 191 -4.68 -14.66 -10.54
N LEU A 192 -4.24 -15.47 -11.50
CA LEU A 192 -4.36 -16.93 -11.45
C LEU A 192 -3.53 -17.52 -10.30
N LEU A 193 -2.23 -17.20 -10.23
CA LEU A 193 -1.31 -17.71 -9.21
C LEU A 193 -1.74 -17.28 -7.80
N SER A 194 -2.17 -16.03 -7.62
CA SER A 194 -2.70 -15.55 -6.33
C SER A 194 -3.94 -16.34 -5.91
N GLY A 195 -4.79 -16.74 -6.86
CA GLY A 195 -5.94 -17.63 -6.59
C GLY A 195 -5.54 -19.02 -6.13
N LEU A 196 -4.57 -19.63 -6.80
CA LEU A 196 -4.05 -20.96 -6.46
C LEU A 196 -3.32 -20.96 -5.12
N ALA A 197 -2.48 -19.98 -4.86
CA ALA A 197 -1.72 -19.85 -3.61
C ALA A 197 -2.63 -19.65 -2.37
N MET A 198 -3.77 -18.98 -2.54
CA MET A 198 -4.71 -18.73 -1.45
C MET A 198 -5.67 -19.89 -1.19
N LYS A 199 -5.78 -20.87 -2.09
CA LYS A 199 -6.68 -22.03 -1.93
C LYS A 199 -6.34 -22.86 -0.70
N PRO A 200 -5.09 -23.34 -0.47
CA PRO A 200 -4.75 -24.13 0.71
C PRO A 200 -4.92 -23.35 2.03
N VAL A 201 -4.66 -22.06 2.03
CA VAL A 201 -4.88 -21.20 3.20
C VAL A 201 -6.37 -21.14 3.55
N ARG A 202 -7.24 -20.98 2.56
CA ARG A 202 -8.69 -20.95 2.74
C ARG A 202 -9.24 -22.30 3.22
N GLU A 203 -8.71 -23.39 2.69
CA GLU A 203 -9.12 -24.74 3.11
C GLU A 203 -8.66 -25.05 4.53
N SER A 204 -7.43 -24.72 4.89
CA SER A 204 -6.92 -24.86 6.27
C SER A 204 -7.75 -24.07 7.26
N TYR A 205 -8.08 -22.84 6.87
CA TYR A 205 -8.93 -21.94 7.65
C TYR A 205 -10.36 -22.50 7.81
N GLY A 206 -10.93 -23.07 6.73
CA GLY A 206 -12.22 -23.75 6.77
C GLY A 206 -12.23 -24.98 7.69
N ARG A 207 -11.16 -25.78 7.66
CA ARG A 207 -10.98 -26.94 8.55
C ARG A 207 -10.84 -26.52 10.02
N LEU A 208 -10.07 -25.48 10.31
CA LEU A 208 -9.96 -24.95 11.67
C LEU A 208 -11.31 -24.46 12.18
N LYS A 209 -12.08 -23.82 11.31
CA LYS A 209 -13.44 -23.38 11.59
C LYS A 209 -14.33 -24.53 12.02
N GLN A 210 -14.41 -25.55 11.19
CA GLN A 210 -15.25 -26.72 11.44
C GLN A 210 -14.82 -27.45 12.71
N PHE A 211 -13.51 -27.70 12.87
CA PHE A 211 -12.96 -28.31 14.08
C PHE A 211 -13.35 -27.54 15.36
N THR A 212 -13.28 -26.19 15.33
CA THR A 212 -13.65 -25.38 16.49
C THR A 212 -15.14 -25.48 16.82
N ALA A 213 -16.00 -25.54 15.78
CA ALA A 213 -17.44 -25.70 15.99
C ALA A 213 -17.79 -27.09 16.55
N ASP A 214 -17.22 -28.12 15.96
CA ASP A 214 -17.45 -29.52 16.38
C ASP A 214 -16.90 -29.77 17.80
N ALA A 215 -15.69 -29.32 18.09
CA ALA A 215 -15.10 -29.40 19.44
C ALA A 215 -15.94 -28.66 20.48
N SER A 216 -16.63 -27.56 20.11
CA SER A 216 -17.52 -26.84 21.01
C SER A 216 -18.67 -27.68 21.49
N HIS A 217 -19.31 -28.43 20.58
CA HIS A 217 -20.43 -29.32 20.92
C HIS A 217 -19.96 -30.56 21.64
N GLU A 218 -18.87 -31.15 21.18
CA GLU A 218 -18.32 -32.40 21.74
C GLU A 218 -17.75 -32.24 23.16
N LEU A 219 -17.26 -31.02 23.52
CA LEU A 219 -16.78 -30.75 24.87
C LEU A 219 -17.90 -30.28 25.82
N ARG A 220 -18.89 -29.54 25.32
CA ARG A 220 -20.00 -29.05 26.17
C ARG A 220 -20.89 -30.19 26.67
N ASN A 221 -21.15 -31.20 25.84
CA ASN A 221 -22.04 -32.29 26.19
C ASN A 221 -21.58 -33.09 27.43
N PRO A 222 -20.33 -33.65 27.52
CA PRO A 222 -19.88 -34.39 28.70
C PRO A 222 -19.83 -33.51 29.96
N ILE A 223 -19.48 -32.22 29.81
CA ILE A 223 -19.46 -31.28 30.94
C ILE A 223 -20.88 -31.06 31.48
N ALA A 224 -21.86 -30.84 30.61
CA ALA A 224 -23.26 -30.71 31.00
C ALA A 224 -23.80 -31.99 31.66
N THR A 225 -23.44 -33.16 31.15
CA THR A 225 -23.82 -34.45 31.76
C THR A 225 -23.24 -34.61 33.16
N ILE A 226 -21.96 -34.28 33.37
CA ILE A 226 -21.34 -34.29 34.70
C ILE A 226 -22.03 -33.32 35.64
N GLN A 227 -22.31 -32.08 35.18
CA GLN A 227 -23.02 -31.08 35.99
C GLN A 227 -24.39 -31.57 36.43
N THR A 228 -25.19 -32.13 35.52
CA THR A 228 -26.52 -32.66 35.82
C THR A 228 -26.45 -33.78 36.82
N ASN A 229 -25.53 -34.75 36.65
CA ASN A 229 -25.37 -35.87 37.61
C ASN A 229 -24.96 -35.38 39.00
N VAL A 230 -24.06 -34.42 39.08
CA VAL A 230 -23.65 -33.83 40.36
C VAL A 230 -24.80 -33.06 41.04
N GLN A 231 -25.58 -32.33 40.24
CA GLN A 231 -26.76 -31.60 40.77
C GLN A 231 -27.84 -32.54 41.29
N VAL A 232 -28.09 -33.67 40.54
CA VAL A 232 -29.01 -34.71 40.99
C VAL A 232 -28.53 -35.32 42.29
N ALA A 233 -27.24 -35.68 42.38
CA ALA A 233 -26.65 -36.26 43.58
C ALA A 233 -26.70 -35.26 44.78
N LEU A 234 -26.51 -33.95 44.58
CA LEU A 234 -26.62 -32.94 45.63
C LEU A 234 -28.05 -32.73 46.10
N ALA A 235 -29.06 -33.10 45.32
CA ALA A 235 -30.47 -32.97 45.68
C ALA A 235 -31.00 -34.13 46.50
N GLU A 236 -30.22 -35.22 46.68
CA GLU A 236 -30.61 -36.37 47.53
C GLU A 236 -30.64 -35.99 49.01
N PRO A 237 -31.75 -36.31 49.77
CA PRO A 237 -31.92 -35.85 51.14
C PRO A 237 -30.96 -36.45 52.18
N ASP A 238 -30.45 -37.69 51.91
CA ASP A 238 -29.71 -38.49 52.89
C ASP A 238 -28.20 -38.56 52.62
N ILE A 239 -27.60 -37.53 52.04
CA ILE A 239 -26.15 -37.54 51.73
C ILE A 239 -25.35 -37.24 53.02
N GLU A 240 -24.29 -38.02 53.23
CA GLU A 240 -23.30 -37.70 54.27
C GLU A 240 -22.66 -36.34 54.08
N PRO A 241 -22.43 -35.55 55.15
CA PRO A 241 -21.85 -34.21 55.03
C PRO A 241 -20.54 -34.15 54.26
N GLN A 242 -19.70 -35.15 54.37
CA GLN A 242 -18.42 -35.28 53.66
C GLN A 242 -18.61 -35.47 52.16
N GLN A 243 -19.55 -36.34 51.76
CA GLN A 243 -19.89 -36.55 50.34
C GLN A 243 -20.53 -35.30 49.73
N HIS A 244 -21.41 -34.63 50.46
CA HIS A 244 -22.01 -33.37 50.02
C HIS A 244 -20.92 -32.30 49.73
N GLN A 245 -19.92 -32.16 50.64
CA GLN A 245 -18.81 -31.24 50.42
C GLN A 245 -17.96 -31.59 49.16
N GLN A 246 -17.71 -32.89 48.95
CA GLN A 246 -16.99 -33.37 47.76
C GLN A 246 -17.78 -33.05 46.45
N LEU A 247 -19.08 -33.32 46.45
CA LEU A 247 -19.93 -33.00 45.30
C LEU A 247 -19.99 -31.52 45.01
N GLN A 248 -20.04 -30.66 46.01
CA GLN A 248 -19.94 -29.19 45.82
C GLN A 248 -18.60 -28.78 45.18
N VAL A 249 -17.50 -29.45 45.55
CA VAL A 249 -16.20 -29.18 44.90
C VAL A 249 -16.23 -29.58 43.44
N ILE A 250 -16.78 -30.81 43.13
CA ILE A 250 -16.90 -31.27 41.76
C ILE A 250 -17.81 -30.36 40.94
N GLU A 251 -18.94 -29.90 41.49
CA GLU A 251 -19.83 -28.96 40.82
C GLU A 251 -19.12 -27.67 40.47
N ARG A 252 -18.38 -27.05 41.40
CA ARG A 252 -17.61 -25.83 41.17
C ARG A 252 -16.53 -26.00 40.07
N LEU A 253 -15.80 -27.12 40.12
CA LEU A 253 -14.76 -27.44 39.13
C LEU A 253 -15.35 -27.65 37.75
N THR A 254 -16.46 -28.42 37.65
CA THR A 254 -17.12 -28.68 36.35
C THR A 254 -17.74 -27.43 35.75
N ARG A 255 -18.36 -26.58 36.60
CA ARG A 255 -18.89 -25.26 36.17
C ARG A 255 -17.77 -24.35 35.69
N ARG A 256 -16.60 -24.38 36.34
CA ARG A 256 -15.41 -23.64 35.91
C ARG A 256 -14.86 -24.17 34.60
N LEU A 257 -14.79 -25.49 34.40
CA LEU A 257 -14.32 -26.11 33.15
C LEU A 257 -15.25 -25.76 31.99
N GLY A 258 -16.57 -25.80 32.19
CA GLY A 258 -17.54 -25.38 31.19
C GLY A 258 -17.28 -23.94 30.69
N ARG A 259 -17.12 -22.98 31.64
CA ARG A 259 -16.80 -21.59 31.32
C ARG A 259 -15.48 -21.45 30.54
N LEU A 260 -14.43 -22.19 30.97
CA LEU A 260 -13.14 -22.17 30.26
C LEU A 260 -13.25 -22.65 28.80
N VAL A 261 -14.00 -23.73 28.61
CA VAL A 261 -14.23 -24.26 27.24
C VAL A 261 -15.02 -23.26 26.41
N ASP A 262 -16.09 -22.69 26.93
CA ASP A 262 -16.89 -21.66 26.23
C ASP A 262 -16.05 -20.41 25.90
N ASP A 263 -15.17 -19.97 26.81
CA ASP A 263 -14.25 -18.85 26.61
C ASP A 263 -13.24 -19.12 25.50
N LEU A 264 -12.62 -20.31 25.52
CA LEU A 264 -11.65 -20.73 24.48
C LEU A 264 -12.30 -20.83 23.09
N LEU A 265 -13.45 -21.45 23.04
CA LEU A 265 -14.19 -21.63 21.79
C LEU A 265 -14.71 -20.30 21.25
N PHE A 266 -15.10 -19.38 22.12
CA PHE A 266 -15.43 -18.01 21.71
C PHE A 266 -14.22 -17.32 21.05
N LEU A 267 -13.06 -17.32 21.71
CA LEU A 267 -11.85 -16.72 21.14
C LEU A 267 -11.42 -17.37 19.82
N ALA A 268 -11.49 -18.71 19.74
CA ALA A 268 -11.17 -19.43 18.51
C ALA A 268 -12.12 -19.10 17.35
N ARG A 269 -13.42 -18.88 17.62
CA ARG A 269 -14.39 -18.41 16.63
C ARG A 269 -14.10 -16.96 16.19
N GLN A 270 -13.72 -16.10 17.12
CA GLN A 270 -13.33 -14.70 16.83
C GLN A 270 -12.10 -14.66 15.91
N ASP A 271 -11.03 -15.40 16.25
CA ASP A 271 -9.82 -15.48 15.43
C ASP A 271 -10.13 -16.00 14.01
N SER A 272 -11.10 -16.87 13.89
CA SER A 272 -11.50 -17.43 12.60
C SER A 272 -12.45 -16.51 11.81
N GLY A 273 -12.83 -15.33 12.32
CA GLY A 273 -13.71 -14.36 11.64
C GLY A 273 -15.11 -14.92 11.30
N ILE A 274 -15.61 -15.90 12.07
CA ILE A 274 -16.78 -16.73 11.76
C ILE A 274 -18.05 -16.21 12.41
N VAL A 275 -17.97 -15.13 13.13
CA VAL A 275 -19.11 -14.69 13.93
C VAL A 275 -20.24 -14.24 12.98
N GLN A 276 -21.33 -15.03 12.95
CA GLN A 276 -22.62 -14.49 12.51
C GLN A 276 -23.03 -13.45 13.54
N GLN A 277 -22.68 -12.21 13.28
CA GLN A 277 -23.01 -11.09 14.14
C GLN A 277 -24.49 -10.75 13.89
N GLN A 278 -25.31 -10.90 14.89
CA GLN A 278 -26.66 -10.32 14.89
C GLN A 278 -26.53 -8.87 15.35
N TRP A 279 -26.19 -7.99 14.41
CA TRP A 279 -26.07 -6.56 14.69
C TRP A 279 -27.46 -5.94 14.88
N VAL A 280 -27.74 -5.56 16.10
CA VAL A 280 -28.96 -4.85 16.49
C VAL A 280 -28.61 -3.52 17.17
N ASP A 281 -29.59 -2.68 17.32
CA ASP A 281 -29.45 -1.47 18.12
C ASP A 281 -29.46 -1.83 19.59
N VAL A 282 -28.34 -1.61 20.26
CA VAL A 282 -28.14 -1.90 21.69
C VAL A 282 -28.07 -0.59 22.47
N PRO A 283 -29.06 -0.27 23.32
CA PRO A 283 -28.97 0.84 24.25
C PRO A 283 -28.02 0.47 25.40
N LEU A 284 -26.82 1.07 25.38
CA LEU A 284 -25.78 0.76 26.38
C LEU A 284 -26.12 1.17 27.79
N ASP A 285 -26.91 2.21 27.98
CA ASP A 285 -27.44 2.65 29.28
C ASP A 285 -28.30 1.55 29.92
N ALA A 286 -29.26 1.01 29.19
CA ALA A 286 -30.12 -0.09 29.67
C ALA A 286 -29.29 -1.36 29.95
N LEU A 287 -28.36 -1.74 29.09
CA LEU A 287 -27.49 -2.89 29.27
C LEU A 287 -26.61 -2.74 30.53
N LEU A 288 -26.02 -1.56 30.73
CA LEU A 288 -25.17 -1.30 31.91
C LEU A 288 -26.00 -1.27 33.22
N ILE A 289 -27.23 -0.75 33.22
CA ILE A 289 -28.14 -0.78 34.36
C ILE A 289 -28.40 -2.22 34.80
N GLU A 290 -28.86 -3.08 33.85
CA GLU A 290 -29.13 -4.50 34.09
C GLU A 290 -27.92 -5.23 34.69
N LEU A 291 -26.75 -5.04 34.05
CA LEU A 291 -25.50 -5.65 34.51
C LEU A 291 -25.06 -5.18 35.91
N ILE A 292 -25.17 -3.88 36.20
CA ILE A 292 -24.80 -3.34 37.51
C ILE A 292 -25.73 -3.86 38.58
N GLU A 293 -27.04 -4.00 38.32
CA GLU A 293 -27.99 -4.59 39.27
C GLU A 293 -27.60 -6.05 39.62
N GLU A 294 -27.21 -6.87 38.66
CA GLU A 294 -26.73 -8.23 38.92
C GLU A 294 -25.44 -8.26 39.76
N GLN A 295 -24.49 -7.37 39.47
CA GLN A 295 -23.20 -7.32 40.16
C GLN A 295 -23.30 -6.66 41.54
N LEU A 296 -24.30 -5.82 41.78
CA LEU A 296 -24.50 -5.13 43.05
C LEU A 296 -24.69 -6.10 44.23
N ALA A 297 -25.43 -7.19 44.01
CA ALA A 297 -25.62 -8.23 45.04
C ALA A 297 -24.28 -8.85 45.48
N ILE A 298 -23.39 -9.12 44.52
CA ILE A 298 -22.06 -9.71 44.75
C ILE A 298 -21.16 -8.67 45.44
N ALA A 299 -21.14 -7.43 44.92
CA ALA A 299 -20.34 -6.32 45.50
C ALA A 299 -20.73 -6.04 46.95
N THR A 300 -22.02 -6.04 47.27
CA THR A 300 -22.53 -5.83 48.64
C THR A 300 -22.05 -6.92 49.60
N THR A 301 -22.04 -8.21 49.19
CA THR A 301 -21.52 -9.30 50.03
C THR A 301 -20.03 -9.17 50.33
N GLN A 302 -19.29 -8.48 49.48
CA GLN A 302 -17.85 -8.19 49.64
C GLN A 302 -17.58 -6.81 50.29
N ASN A 303 -18.64 -6.10 50.70
CA ASN A 303 -18.56 -4.77 51.28
C ASN A 303 -17.90 -3.75 50.33
N LEU A 304 -18.24 -3.80 49.02
CA LEU A 304 -17.79 -2.89 47.98
C LEU A 304 -18.89 -1.89 47.61
N SER A 305 -18.49 -0.65 47.27
CA SER A 305 -19.39 0.35 46.70
C SER A 305 -19.32 0.28 45.17
N LEU A 306 -20.41 -0.10 44.51
CA LEU A 306 -20.55 -0.13 43.05
C LEU A 306 -21.59 0.91 42.63
N SER A 307 -21.23 1.81 41.70
CA SER A 307 -22.11 2.84 41.19
C SER A 307 -22.02 2.97 39.66
N LEU A 308 -23.16 3.34 39.05
CA LEU A 308 -23.25 3.72 37.62
C LEU A 308 -23.53 5.23 37.55
N GLU A 309 -22.74 5.92 36.73
CA GLU A 309 -22.87 7.35 36.44
C GLU A 309 -23.08 7.52 34.93
N ILE A 310 -24.24 8.03 34.56
CA ILE A 310 -24.55 8.35 33.16
C ILE A 310 -24.42 9.86 33.00
N VAL A 311 -23.48 10.30 32.17
CA VAL A 311 -23.18 11.73 32.01
C VAL A 311 -23.84 12.23 30.73
N ASP A 312 -25.00 12.86 30.88
CA ASP A 312 -25.75 13.52 29.82
C ASP A 312 -25.17 14.90 29.52
N ARG A 313 -25.13 15.30 28.24
CA ARG A 313 -24.80 16.69 27.90
C ARG A 313 -26.03 17.57 28.02
N PRO A 314 -25.93 18.75 28.66
CA PRO A 314 -27.04 19.67 28.74
C PRO A 314 -27.49 20.09 27.32
N ASN A 315 -28.80 20.00 27.06
CA ASN A 315 -29.51 20.37 25.83
C ASN A 315 -29.33 19.41 24.62
N THR A 316 -28.90 18.15 24.78
CA THR A 316 -28.92 17.12 23.74
C THR A 316 -29.65 15.89 24.30
N GLU A 317 -30.58 15.34 23.52
CA GLU A 317 -31.05 13.97 23.77
C GLU A 317 -29.88 13.04 23.36
N ASP A 318 -29.01 12.72 24.32
CA ASP A 318 -27.87 11.86 24.08
C ASP A 318 -28.37 10.43 23.81
N ASN A 319 -28.13 9.93 22.61
CA ASN A 319 -28.49 8.57 22.24
C ASN A 319 -27.31 7.65 22.56
N PHE A 320 -27.43 6.86 23.64
CA PHE A 320 -26.43 5.89 24.08
C PHE A 320 -26.51 4.54 23.34
N THR A 321 -26.98 4.54 22.09
CA THR A 321 -27.16 3.35 21.28
C THR A 321 -25.92 3.05 20.43
N VAL A 322 -25.49 1.79 20.45
CA VAL A 322 -24.46 1.24 19.55
C VAL A 322 -25.08 0.19 18.64
N LEU A 323 -24.54 0.03 17.45
CA LEU A 323 -24.86 -1.11 16.60
C LEU A 323 -23.98 -2.29 17.03
N GLY A 324 -24.55 -3.36 17.56
CA GLY A 324 -23.78 -4.47 18.13
C GLY A 324 -24.60 -5.71 18.45
N ASP A 325 -23.92 -6.68 19.05
CA ASP A 325 -24.50 -7.92 19.55
C ASP A 325 -24.69 -7.79 21.08
N TRP A 326 -25.94 -7.87 21.53
CA TRP A 326 -26.30 -7.70 22.95
C TRP A 326 -25.54 -8.64 23.86
N ASP A 327 -25.49 -9.95 23.54
CA ASP A 327 -24.84 -10.95 24.38
C ASP A 327 -23.34 -10.76 24.48
N GLN A 328 -22.70 -10.34 23.38
CA GLN A 328 -21.27 -10.02 23.37
C GLN A 328 -20.98 -8.78 24.21
N LEU A 329 -21.77 -7.71 24.07
CA LEU A 329 -21.58 -6.48 24.85
C LEU A 329 -21.87 -6.72 26.32
N ALA A 330 -22.89 -7.49 26.67
CA ALA A 330 -23.15 -7.91 28.06
C ALA A 330 -21.95 -8.68 28.63
N ARG A 331 -21.42 -9.65 27.87
CA ARG A 331 -20.22 -10.42 28.24
C ARG A 331 -18.99 -9.55 28.42
N LEU A 332 -18.78 -8.56 27.53
CA LEU A 332 -17.70 -7.57 27.64
C LEU A 332 -17.73 -6.89 29.01
N PHE A 333 -18.84 -6.22 29.30
CA PHE A 333 -18.94 -5.41 30.52
C PHE A 333 -19.01 -6.27 31.77
N THR A 334 -19.64 -7.45 31.73
CA THR A 334 -19.58 -8.42 32.83
C THR A 334 -18.15 -8.82 33.15
N ASN A 335 -17.32 -9.15 32.15
CA ASN A 335 -15.92 -9.49 32.36
C ASN A 335 -15.12 -8.34 32.99
N LEU A 336 -15.37 -7.11 32.58
CA LEU A 336 -14.67 -5.95 33.10
C LEU A 336 -15.10 -5.63 34.54
N VAL A 337 -16.41 -5.58 34.80
CA VAL A 337 -16.94 -5.26 36.15
C VAL A 337 -16.63 -6.38 37.15
N SER A 338 -16.77 -7.66 36.77
CA SER A 338 -16.43 -8.78 37.64
C SER A 338 -14.93 -8.82 38.00
N ASN A 339 -14.05 -8.41 37.11
CA ASN A 339 -12.63 -8.24 37.42
C ASN A 339 -12.44 -7.14 38.49
N CYS A 340 -13.10 -5.97 38.35
CA CYS A 340 -13.03 -4.91 39.33
C CYS A 340 -13.54 -5.41 40.72
N VAL A 341 -14.68 -6.11 40.73
CA VAL A 341 -15.21 -6.71 42.00
C VAL A 341 -14.24 -7.71 42.63
N GLN A 342 -13.58 -8.52 41.79
CA GLN A 342 -12.64 -9.56 42.25
C GLN A 342 -11.33 -8.97 42.85
N TYR A 343 -10.82 -7.88 42.26
CA TYR A 343 -9.52 -7.32 42.60
C TYR A 343 -9.58 -6.07 43.49
N THR A 344 -10.76 -5.63 43.86
CA THR A 344 -10.94 -4.51 44.82
C THR A 344 -11.07 -5.07 46.23
N PRO A 345 -10.25 -4.60 47.19
CA PRO A 345 -10.38 -4.98 48.61
C PRO A 345 -11.69 -4.50 49.24
N SER A 346 -12.14 -5.20 50.28
CA SER A 346 -13.30 -4.79 51.06
C SER A 346 -13.23 -3.32 51.51
N GLY A 347 -14.32 -2.58 51.33
CA GLY A 347 -14.39 -1.13 51.59
C GLY A 347 -14.01 -0.28 50.38
N GLY A 348 -13.60 -0.91 49.26
CA GLY A 348 -13.24 -0.20 48.03
C GLY A 348 -14.45 0.29 47.23
N LYS A 349 -14.15 1.10 46.19
CA LYS A 349 -15.15 1.74 45.34
C LYS A 349 -14.92 1.33 43.87
N ILE A 350 -16.02 1.07 43.16
CA ILE A 350 -16.06 0.80 41.71
C ILE A 350 -17.07 1.78 41.11
N VAL A 351 -16.63 2.53 40.09
CA VAL A 351 -17.47 3.50 39.36
C VAL A 351 -17.48 3.14 37.90
N VAL A 352 -18.66 3.01 37.32
CA VAL A 352 -18.90 2.82 35.91
C VAL A 352 -19.47 4.11 35.34
N GLU A 353 -18.77 4.78 34.46
CA GLU A 353 -19.18 6.04 33.81
C GLU A 353 -19.51 5.80 32.35
N LEU A 354 -20.71 6.18 31.92
CA LEU A 354 -21.11 6.19 30.50
C LEU A 354 -21.22 7.63 30.01
N GLN A 355 -20.52 7.95 28.94
CA GLN A 355 -20.56 9.29 28.35
C GLN A 355 -20.36 9.26 26.80
N LEU A 356 -20.77 10.32 26.13
CA LEU A 356 -20.37 10.59 24.77
C LEU A 356 -18.92 11.08 24.73
N ALA A 357 -18.06 10.40 23.95
CA ALA A 357 -16.66 10.78 23.81
C ALA A 357 -16.54 12.21 23.25
N ALA A 358 -15.72 13.05 23.91
CA ALA A 358 -15.39 14.36 23.41
C ALA A 358 -14.63 14.24 22.07
N LYS A 359 -14.95 15.09 21.08
CA LYS A 359 -14.23 15.14 19.79
C LYS A 359 -12.74 15.44 20.08
N SER A 360 -11.90 14.42 20.06
CA SER A 360 -10.46 14.60 20.21
C SER A 360 -9.87 15.22 18.93
N LYS A 361 -9.25 16.37 19.07
CA LYS A 361 -8.56 17.09 17.99
C LYS A 361 -7.25 16.42 17.53
N ARG A 362 -6.80 15.31 18.15
CA ARG A 362 -5.42 14.81 18.00
C ARG A 362 -5.23 13.39 17.45
N THR A 363 -6.24 12.54 17.38
CA THR A 363 -5.99 11.14 16.98
C THR A 363 -7.13 10.62 16.10
N SER A 364 -6.87 10.44 14.83
CA SER A 364 -7.70 9.87 13.75
C SER A 364 -9.03 10.59 13.44
N PRO A 365 -9.36 10.76 12.18
CA PRO A 365 -10.63 11.32 11.75
C PRO A 365 -11.74 10.25 11.88
N MET A 366 -12.12 9.83 13.07
CA MET A 366 -13.41 9.16 13.24
C MET A 366 -14.50 10.21 13.03
N LEU A 367 -15.11 10.17 11.87
CA LEU A 367 -16.22 11.05 11.46
C LEU A 367 -17.51 10.79 12.27
N ASN A 368 -17.55 9.79 13.16
CA ASN A 368 -18.73 9.36 13.89
C ASN A 368 -18.61 9.70 15.38
N PRO A 369 -19.71 10.09 16.05
CA PRO A 369 -19.75 10.16 17.48
C PRO A 369 -19.37 8.78 18.08
N ALA A 370 -18.70 8.77 19.23
CA ALA A 370 -18.32 7.54 19.92
C ALA A 370 -18.87 7.58 21.35
N LEU A 371 -19.28 6.43 21.85
CA LEU A 371 -19.65 6.23 23.26
C LEU A 371 -18.43 5.71 24.02
N GLN A 372 -18.25 6.22 25.22
CA GLN A 372 -17.18 5.83 26.12
C GLN A 372 -17.75 5.29 27.40
N VAL A 373 -17.37 4.06 27.75
CA VAL A 373 -17.64 3.46 29.07
C VAL A 373 -16.31 3.38 29.79
N LYS A 374 -16.22 4.07 30.95
CA LYS A 374 -15.04 4.06 31.80
C LYS A 374 -15.38 3.36 33.11
N ILE A 375 -14.61 2.34 33.47
CA ILE A 375 -14.77 1.55 34.70
C ILE A 375 -13.53 1.81 35.53
N THR A 376 -13.71 2.39 36.71
CA THR A 376 -12.63 2.75 37.63
C THR A 376 -12.81 2.01 38.97
N ASP A 377 -11.78 1.32 39.41
CA ASP A 377 -11.74 0.66 40.72
C ASP A 377 -10.61 1.22 41.61
N THR A 378 -10.74 1.04 42.90
CA THR A 378 -9.72 1.34 43.92
C THR A 378 -9.01 0.07 44.38
N GLY A 379 -8.79 -0.87 43.46
CA GLY A 379 -8.21 -2.17 43.73
C GLY A 379 -6.69 -2.18 43.83
N ILE A 380 -6.13 -3.38 43.79
CA ILE A 380 -4.67 -3.61 43.96
C ILE A 380 -3.84 -3.03 42.79
N GLY A 381 -4.47 -2.61 41.70
CA GLY A 381 -3.78 -2.12 40.52
C GLY A 381 -2.96 -3.19 39.79
N ILE A 382 -2.29 -2.76 38.72
CA ILE A 382 -1.49 -3.61 37.82
C ILE A 382 -0.09 -3.01 37.75
N SER A 383 0.95 -3.86 37.81
CA SER A 383 2.32 -3.40 37.69
C SER A 383 2.63 -2.96 36.25
N PRO A 384 3.54 -1.99 36.03
CA PRO A 384 3.90 -1.53 34.69
C PRO A 384 4.43 -2.64 33.78
N GLU A 385 5.08 -3.66 34.34
CA GLU A 385 5.63 -4.80 33.60
C GLU A 385 4.51 -5.73 33.11
N ALA A 386 3.39 -5.83 33.83
CA ALA A 386 2.26 -6.67 33.48
C ALA A 386 1.33 -6.01 32.44
N LEU A 387 1.23 -4.67 32.39
CA LEU A 387 0.32 -3.93 31.52
C LEU A 387 0.39 -4.32 30.04
N PRO A 388 1.55 -4.55 29.41
CA PRO A 388 1.62 -4.97 28.02
C PRO A 388 0.99 -6.36 27.75
N HIS A 389 0.93 -7.22 28.77
CA HIS A 389 0.56 -8.63 28.69
C HIS A 389 -0.84 -8.97 29.18
N ILE A 390 -1.56 -8.02 29.80
CA ILE A 390 -2.87 -8.29 30.43
C ILE A 390 -3.96 -8.75 29.46
N PHE A 391 -3.80 -8.49 28.16
CA PHE A 391 -4.69 -8.97 27.12
C PHE A 391 -4.25 -10.31 26.50
N ASP A 392 -3.08 -10.83 26.90
CA ASP A 392 -2.62 -12.13 26.43
C ASP A 392 -3.47 -13.24 27.07
N ARG A 393 -3.74 -14.30 26.31
CA ARG A 393 -4.54 -15.44 26.78
C ARG A 393 -3.83 -16.17 27.91
N PHE A 394 -4.58 -16.53 28.97
CA PHE A 394 -4.07 -17.19 30.16
C PHE A 394 -3.06 -16.37 30.98
N TYR A 395 -2.82 -15.13 30.59
CA TYR A 395 -1.90 -14.28 31.36
C TYR A 395 -2.53 -13.85 32.69
N ARG A 396 -1.70 -13.85 33.74
CA ARG A 396 -2.06 -13.42 35.12
C ARG A 396 -0.87 -12.69 35.73
N ALA A 397 -1.09 -11.49 36.20
CA ALA A 397 -0.04 -10.61 36.71
C ALA A 397 0.67 -11.14 37.97
N ASP A 398 -0.03 -11.89 38.85
CA ASP A 398 0.57 -12.51 40.03
C ASP A 398 -0.16 -13.80 40.44
N PRO A 399 0.43 -14.98 40.17
CA PRO A 399 -0.13 -16.28 40.58
C PRO A 399 -0.13 -16.49 42.09
N ALA A 400 0.80 -15.82 42.81
CA ALA A 400 1.03 -16.08 44.25
C ALA A 400 0.07 -15.32 45.16
N ARG A 401 -0.42 -14.14 44.77
CA ARG A 401 -1.37 -13.33 45.59
C ARG A 401 -2.81 -13.83 45.53
N THR A 402 -3.15 -14.77 44.66
CA THR A 402 -4.51 -15.26 44.39
C THR A 402 -4.90 -16.51 45.16
N HIS A 403 -4.16 -16.92 46.21
CA HIS A 403 -4.47 -18.13 46.98
C HIS A 403 -5.76 -18.04 47.83
N ARG A 404 -6.44 -16.88 47.89
CA ARG A 404 -7.66 -16.70 48.73
C ARG A 404 -8.97 -16.52 47.96
N SER A 405 -8.97 -16.36 46.63
CA SER A 405 -10.22 -16.19 45.87
C SER A 405 -10.17 -17.02 44.57
N ALA A 406 -11.31 -17.56 44.16
CA ALA A 406 -11.49 -18.44 43.03
C ALA A 406 -10.76 -17.86 41.77
N ALA A 407 -9.62 -18.45 41.45
CA ALA A 407 -8.72 -17.95 40.42
C ALA A 407 -9.41 -17.83 39.07
N GLY A 408 -9.45 -16.63 38.48
CA GLY A 408 -9.93 -16.37 37.12
C GLY A 408 -9.16 -17.15 36.07
N SER A 409 -9.76 -17.34 34.91
CA SER A 409 -9.20 -18.13 33.77
C SER A 409 -8.01 -17.46 33.06
N GLY A 410 -7.83 -16.16 33.24
CA GLY A 410 -6.90 -15.34 32.44
C GLY A 410 -7.38 -15.10 31.00
N LEU A 411 -8.64 -15.38 30.69
CA LEU A 411 -9.24 -15.18 29.38
C LEU A 411 -10.16 -13.96 29.31
N GLY A 412 -10.66 -13.46 30.44
CA GLY A 412 -11.68 -12.40 30.49
C GLY A 412 -11.27 -11.11 29.77
N LEU A 413 -10.03 -10.60 29.97
CA LEU A 413 -9.53 -9.40 29.28
C LEU A 413 -9.26 -9.66 27.82
N ALA A 414 -8.77 -10.83 27.43
CA ALA A 414 -8.60 -11.23 26.02
C ALA A 414 -9.96 -11.26 25.29
N ILE A 415 -11.00 -11.78 25.94
CA ILE A 415 -12.38 -11.79 25.42
C ILE A 415 -12.90 -10.34 25.30
N ALA A 416 -12.70 -9.53 26.33
CA ALA A 416 -13.12 -8.13 26.30
C ALA A 416 -12.49 -7.38 25.11
N LYS A 417 -11.19 -7.53 24.90
CA LYS A 417 -10.49 -6.94 23.76
C LYS A 417 -11.05 -7.44 22.43
N ALA A 418 -11.25 -8.75 22.27
CA ALA A 418 -11.78 -9.34 21.04
C ALA A 418 -13.20 -8.82 20.73
N ILE A 419 -14.06 -8.65 21.73
CA ILE A 419 -15.41 -8.09 21.56
C ILE A 419 -15.34 -6.62 21.12
N VAL A 420 -14.49 -5.82 21.77
CA VAL A 420 -14.33 -4.39 21.44
C VAL A 420 -13.81 -4.22 20.01
N GLU A 421 -12.78 -4.98 19.63
CA GLU A 421 -12.23 -4.95 18.26
C GLU A 421 -13.26 -5.37 17.20
N ASN A 422 -14.09 -6.35 17.52
CA ASN A 422 -15.18 -6.81 16.65
C ASN A 422 -16.24 -5.72 16.40
N HIS A 423 -16.52 -4.91 17.42
CA HIS A 423 -17.45 -3.77 17.35
C HIS A 423 -16.79 -2.50 16.82
N GLY A 424 -15.55 -2.60 16.25
CA GLY A 424 -14.83 -1.46 15.72
C GLY A 424 -14.41 -0.42 16.76
N GLY A 425 -14.40 -0.82 18.04
CA GLY A 425 -14.05 0.00 19.18
C GLY A 425 -12.58 -0.06 19.56
N GLN A 426 -12.25 0.58 20.67
CA GLN A 426 -10.93 0.57 21.31
C GLN A 426 -11.06 0.37 22.81
N ILE A 427 -10.15 -0.39 23.41
CA ILE A 427 -10.03 -0.57 24.86
C ILE A 427 -8.68 -0.04 25.32
N HIS A 428 -8.68 0.74 26.40
CA HIS A 428 -7.49 1.31 27.02
C HIS A 428 -7.51 1.05 28.51
N ILE A 429 -6.34 0.80 29.13
CA ILE A 429 -6.20 0.55 30.56
C ILE A 429 -5.10 1.42 31.12
N ASP A 430 -5.47 2.20 32.16
CA ASP A 430 -4.56 2.97 33.00
C ASP A 430 -4.58 2.37 34.40
N SER A 431 -3.43 1.98 34.94
CA SER A 431 -3.36 1.36 36.25
C SER A 431 -2.07 1.72 36.98
N GLN A 432 -2.17 1.88 38.29
CA GLN A 432 -1.03 2.02 39.20
C GLN A 432 -1.16 1.02 40.34
N LEU A 433 -0.06 0.34 40.63
CA LEU A 433 -0.01 -0.62 41.74
C LEU A 433 -0.47 0.04 43.04
N ASP A 434 -1.33 -0.63 43.79
CA ASP A 434 -1.95 -0.20 45.08
C ASP A 434 -2.80 1.10 44.97
N ARG A 435 -3.15 1.55 43.77
CA ARG A 435 -4.02 2.73 43.56
C ARG A 435 -5.29 2.43 42.78
N GLY A 436 -5.35 1.25 42.15
CA GLY A 436 -6.49 0.82 41.37
C GLY A 436 -6.27 0.87 39.84
N THR A 437 -7.35 0.62 39.11
CA THR A 437 -7.34 0.49 37.64
C THR A 437 -8.50 1.29 37.04
N ALA A 438 -8.24 1.95 35.93
CA ALA A 438 -9.23 2.59 35.07
C ALA A 438 -9.22 1.93 33.67
N ILE A 439 -10.31 1.31 33.29
CA ILE A 439 -10.51 0.67 31.98
C ILE A 439 -11.47 1.54 31.18
N THR A 440 -11.06 1.94 30.00
CA THR A 440 -11.84 2.78 29.09
C THR A 440 -12.15 2.01 27.79
N VAL A 441 -13.42 1.78 27.53
CA VAL A 441 -13.94 1.18 26.29
C VAL A 441 -14.59 2.28 25.47
N THR A 442 -14.18 2.40 24.21
CA THR A 442 -14.74 3.35 23.25
C THR A 442 -15.40 2.58 22.12
N LEU A 443 -16.67 2.79 21.87
CA LEU A 443 -17.46 2.13 20.82
C LEU A 443 -18.03 3.18 19.87
N PRO A 444 -18.13 2.90 18.55
CA PRO A 444 -18.78 3.80 17.61
C PRO A 444 -20.28 3.90 17.94
N ALA A 445 -20.74 5.13 18.20
CA ALA A 445 -22.17 5.39 18.41
C ALA A 445 -22.95 5.28 17.10
N ARG A 446 -24.20 4.87 17.19
CA ARG A 446 -25.09 4.90 16.02
C ARG A 446 -25.36 6.36 15.64
N LYS A 447 -25.33 6.65 14.34
CA LYS A 447 -25.83 7.92 13.82
C LYS A 447 -27.36 7.94 13.95
N SER A 448 -27.87 8.94 14.63
CA SER A 448 -29.30 9.29 14.60
C SER A 448 -29.76 9.58 13.19
#